data_61f2f7c00d493b71cc87536aa08da7b3
#
_entry.id   61f2f7c00d493b71cc87536aa08da7b3
#
_cell.length_a   1.000
_cell.length_b   1.000
_cell.length_c   1.000
_cell.angle_alpha   90.00
_cell.angle_beta   90.00
_cell.angle_gamma   90.00
#
_symmetry.space_group_name_H-M   'P 1'
#
loop_
_entity.id
_entity.type
_entity.pdbx_description
1 polymer ?
#
loop_
_entity_poly.entity_id
_entity_poly.type
_entity_poly.pdbx_seq_one_letter_code
_entity_poly.pdbx_strand_id
1 'polypeptide(L)'
;MKCPACGSLNSKVVDSRPMTEGNSIRRRRECLDCQKRFTTYEIIETVQMFVIKKSGAKEIFDRNKLLSGIMKACEKRPVSAEDIVAEIESELQNSLSNEVTTKEIGEIVMDKLKERDEVAYVRFASVYREFKDIDTFIKELSSLKRRK
;
A
#
# COMPACT_ATOMS: atom_id res chain seq x y z
N MET A 1 -18.05 -7.55 22.75
CA MET A 1 -18.72 -6.24 22.42
C MET A 1 -19.76 -5.99 23.50
N LYS A 2 -19.78 -4.81 24.10
CA LYS A 2 -20.70 -4.51 25.23
C LYS A 2 -22.15 -4.34 24.77
N CYS A 3 -23.11 -4.91 25.51
CA CYS A 3 -24.52 -4.66 25.31
C CYS A 3 -24.84 -3.18 25.61
N PRO A 4 -25.49 -2.43 24.68
CA PRO A 4 -25.81 -1.02 24.91
C PRO A 4 -26.86 -0.78 26.00
N ALA A 5 -27.57 -1.82 26.44
CA ALA A 5 -28.61 -1.71 27.43
C ALA A 5 -28.14 -2.02 28.87
N CYS A 6 -27.31 -3.05 29.06
CA CYS A 6 -26.89 -3.50 30.41
C CYS A 6 -25.36 -3.54 30.59
N GLY A 7 -24.57 -3.24 29.54
CA GLY A 7 -23.11 -3.24 29.60
C GLY A 7 -22.45 -4.63 29.60
N SER A 8 -23.21 -5.71 29.59
CA SER A 8 -22.67 -7.08 29.55
C SER A 8 -21.86 -7.36 28.31
N LEU A 9 -20.81 -8.16 28.44
CA LEU A 9 -19.97 -8.62 27.33
C LEU A 9 -20.53 -9.88 26.65
N ASN A 10 -21.50 -10.53 27.25
CA ASN A 10 -22.06 -11.80 26.81
C ASN A 10 -23.17 -11.57 25.77
N SER A 11 -22.90 -11.86 24.52
CA SER A 11 -23.89 -11.78 23.45
C SER A 11 -23.67 -12.88 22.40
N LYS A 12 -24.74 -13.34 21.81
CA LYS A 12 -24.73 -14.25 20.65
C LYS A 12 -25.16 -13.54 19.38
N VAL A 13 -24.66 -13.98 18.23
CA VAL A 13 -25.12 -13.52 16.91
C VAL A 13 -26.36 -14.33 16.53
N VAL A 14 -27.45 -13.65 16.20
CA VAL A 14 -28.75 -14.25 15.82
C VAL A 14 -28.93 -14.25 14.31
N ASP A 15 -28.38 -13.23 13.62
CA ASP A 15 -28.46 -13.09 12.15
C ASP A 15 -27.22 -12.34 11.65
N SER A 16 -26.78 -12.69 10.45
CA SER A 16 -25.60 -12.09 9.81
C SER A 16 -25.88 -11.93 8.32
N ARG A 17 -25.79 -10.69 7.81
CA ARG A 17 -26.03 -10.38 6.40
C ARG A 17 -24.93 -9.50 5.83
N PRO A 18 -24.39 -9.85 4.65
CA PRO A 18 -23.50 -8.94 3.93
C PRO A 18 -24.28 -7.69 3.51
N MET A 19 -23.61 -6.55 3.53
CA MET A 19 -24.12 -5.30 2.98
C MET A 19 -23.88 -5.24 1.47
N THR A 20 -24.64 -4.40 0.78
CA THR A 20 -24.72 -4.33 -0.69
C THR A 20 -23.37 -4.07 -1.39
N GLU A 21 -22.40 -3.48 -0.70
CA GLU A 21 -21.07 -3.17 -1.26
C GLU A 21 -20.00 -4.26 -0.95
N GLY A 22 -20.39 -5.34 -0.27
CA GLY A 22 -19.48 -6.46 0.02
C GLY A 22 -18.40 -6.21 1.07
N ASN A 23 -18.15 -4.96 1.46
CA ASN A 23 -17.08 -4.56 2.38
C ASN A 23 -17.50 -4.47 3.84
N SER A 24 -18.74 -4.83 4.17
CA SER A 24 -19.26 -4.79 5.52
C SER A 24 -20.30 -5.89 5.78
N ILE A 25 -20.38 -6.31 7.03
CA ILE A 25 -21.33 -7.32 7.50
C ILE A 25 -22.17 -6.70 8.60
N ARG A 26 -23.50 -6.73 8.42
CA ARG A 26 -24.46 -6.38 9.45
C ARG A 26 -24.75 -7.61 10.29
N ARG A 27 -24.54 -7.52 11.61
CA ARG A 27 -24.85 -8.61 12.54
C ARG A 27 -25.93 -8.18 13.54
N ARG A 28 -26.99 -8.97 13.67
CA ARG A 28 -27.97 -8.82 14.72
C ARG A 28 -27.56 -9.70 15.91
N ARG A 29 -27.40 -9.09 17.06
CA ARG A 29 -26.96 -9.73 18.30
C ARG A 29 -28.05 -9.72 19.33
N GLU A 30 -28.01 -10.70 20.24
CA GLU A 30 -28.88 -10.78 21.42
C GLU A 30 -28.00 -10.92 22.65
N CYS A 31 -28.20 -10.03 23.62
CA CYS A 31 -27.54 -10.12 24.92
C CYS A 31 -28.02 -11.34 25.67
N LEU A 32 -27.13 -12.13 26.24
CA LEU A 32 -27.50 -13.32 27.01
C LEU A 32 -28.04 -12.97 28.40
N ASP A 33 -27.68 -11.80 28.95
CA ASP A 33 -28.07 -11.41 30.30
C ASP A 33 -29.41 -10.66 30.33
N CYS A 34 -29.59 -9.66 29.44
CA CYS A 34 -30.83 -8.87 29.43
C CYS A 34 -31.75 -9.16 28.25
N GLN A 35 -31.42 -10.08 27.35
CA GLN A 35 -32.15 -10.52 26.17
C GLN A 35 -32.47 -9.43 25.14
N LYS A 36 -31.99 -8.21 25.36
CA LYS A 36 -32.15 -7.14 24.37
C LYS A 36 -31.35 -7.41 23.12
N ARG A 37 -31.96 -7.13 21.97
CA ARG A 37 -31.36 -7.25 20.65
C ARG A 37 -30.78 -5.93 20.23
N PHE A 38 -29.55 -5.99 19.63
CA PHE A 38 -28.87 -4.83 19.06
C PHE A 38 -28.18 -5.21 17.76
N THR A 39 -27.88 -4.22 16.94
CA THR A 39 -27.23 -4.43 15.65
C THR A 39 -25.81 -3.89 15.72
N THR A 40 -24.88 -4.63 15.12
CA THR A 40 -23.49 -4.21 14.95
C THR A 40 -23.10 -4.32 13.49
N TYR A 41 -22.13 -3.51 13.08
CA TYR A 41 -21.53 -3.57 11.75
C TYR A 41 -20.06 -3.90 11.91
N GLU A 42 -19.60 -4.88 11.14
CA GLU A 42 -18.19 -5.11 10.90
C GLU A 42 -17.85 -4.48 9.56
N ILE A 43 -16.89 -3.60 9.57
CA ILE A 43 -16.43 -2.86 8.37
C ILE A 43 -14.95 -3.13 8.23
N ILE A 44 -14.49 -3.39 7.00
CA ILE A 44 -13.06 -3.46 6.72
C ILE A 44 -12.51 -2.04 6.86
N GLU A 45 -11.65 -1.85 7.86
CA GLU A 45 -10.95 -0.58 8.03
C GLU A 45 -9.88 -0.45 6.94
N THR A 46 -10.05 0.53 6.07
CA THR A 46 -9.01 0.92 5.12
C THR A 46 -8.06 1.88 5.81
N VAL A 47 -6.91 1.39 6.21
CA VAL A 47 -5.88 2.23 6.82
C VAL A 47 -5.29 3.14 5.74
N GLN A 48 -5.40 4.45 5.94
CA GLN A 48 -4.76 5.43 5.06
C GLN A 48 -3.23 5.35 5.23
N MET A 49 -2.54 5.14 4.13
CA MET A 49 -1.08 5.19 4.08
C MET A 49 -0.61 6.63 3.93
N PHE A 50 0.38 7.03 4.71
CA PHE A 50 1.00 8.34 4.65
C PHE A 50 2.43 8.26 4.12
N VAL A 51 2.80 9.26 3.33
CA VAL A 51 4.16 9.40 2.79
C VAL A 51 4.87 10.56 3.48
N ILE A 52 6.04 10.27 4.03
CA ILE A 52 6.90 11.27 4.65
C ILE A 52 7.94 11.72 3.62
N LYS A 53 7.91 13.00 3.28
CA LYS A 53 8.86 13.62 2.35
C LYS A 53 10.23 13.87 2.98
N LYS A 54 11.24 14.11 2.15
CA LYS A 54 12.59 14.53 2.60
C LYS A 54 12.56 15.78 3.49
N SER A 55 11.57 16.66 3.29
CA SER A 55 11.33 17.87 4.11
C SER A 55 10.68 17.60 5.47
N GLY A 56 10.28 16.35 5.75
CA GLY A 56 9.48 15.99 6.93
C GLY A 56 7.97 16.20 6.76
N ALA A 57 7.51 16.77 5.65
CA ALA A 57 6.08 16.92 5.38
C ALA A 57 5.40 15.55 5.18
N LYS A 58 4.22 15.40 5.77
CA LYS A 58 3.40 14.20 5.69
C LYS A 58 2.25 14.42 4.72
N GLU A 59 2.12 13.56 3.72
CA GLU A 59 1.05 13.58 2.72
C GLU A 59 0.37 12.21 2.64
N ILE A 60 -0.86 12.17 2.17
CA ILE A 60 -1.54 10.90 1.86
C ILE A 60 -0.84 10.27 0.65
N PHE A 61 -0.66 8.95 0.68
CA PHE A 61 -0.14 8.19 -0.46
C PHE A 61 -1.04 8.39 -1.68
N ASP A 62 -0.43 8.80 -2.78
CA ASP A 62 -1.13 9.05 -4.04
C ASP A 62 -0.65 8.05 -5.10
N ARG A 63 -1.52 7.07 -5.38
CA ARG A 63 -1.28 6.04 -6.40
C ARG A 63 -0.96 6.63 -7.78
N ASN A 64 -1.64 7.72 -8.16
CA ASN A 64 -1.47 8.30 -9.49
C ASN A 64 -0.10 8.97 -9.64
N LYS A 65 0.43 9.57 -8.57
CA LYS A 65 1.80 10.10 -8.57
C LYS A 65 2.82 8.99 -8.75
N LEU A 66 2.67 7.88 -8.03
CA LEU A 66 3.54 6.72 -8.16
C LEU A 66 3.46 6.13 -9.58
N LEU A 67 2.25 5.89 -10.08
CA LEU A 67 2.02 5.35 -11.43
C LEU A 67 2.65 6.24 -12.50
N SER A 68 2.42 7.56 -12.45
CA SER A 68 3.00 8.50 -13.41
C SER A 68 4.54 8.46 -13.44
N GLY A 69 5.17 8.32 -12.28
CA GLY A 69 6.63 8.19 -12.18
C GLY A 69 7.15 6.91 -12.83
N ILE A 70 6.50 5.77 -12.55
CA ILE A 70 6.88 4.46 -13.11
C ILE A 70 6.58 4.39 -14.62
N MET A 71 5.44 4.91 -15.09
CA MET A 71 5.08 4.95 -16.52
C MET A 71 6.15 5.64 -17.38
N LYS A 72 6.70 6.77 -16.89
CA LYS A 72 7.78 7.48 -17.59
C LYS A 72 9.02 6.62 -17.77
N ALA A 73 9.35 5.82 -16.76
CA ALA A 73 10.49 4.91 -16.83
C ALA A 73 10.23 3.71 -17.76
N CYS A 74 8.99 3.21 -17.76
CA CYS A 74 8.55 2.05 -18.54
C CYS A 74 8.15 2.41 -19.99
N GLU A 75 8.23 3.68 -20.42
CA GLU A 75 7.83 4.09 -21.75
C GLU A 75 8.56 3.29 -22.83
N LYS A 76 7.77 2.68 -23.76
CA LYS A 76 8.26 1.79 -24.84
C LYS A 76 9.04 0.56 -24.32
N ARG A 77 8.76 0.11 -23.11
CA ARG A 77 9.30 -1.13 -22.56
C ARG A 77 8.18 -2.16 -22.37
N PRO A 78 8.48 -3.48 -22.49
CA PRO A 78 7.48 -4.55 -22.34
C PRO A 78 7.21 -4.84 -20.85
N VAL A 79 6.97 -3.79 -20.06
CA VAL A 79 6.71 -3.88 -18.60
C VAL A 79 5.50 -3.04 -18.26
N SER A 80 4.55 -3.64 -17.54
CA SER A 80 3.36 -2.95 -17.05
C SER A 80 3.69 -2.14 -15.80
N ALA A 81 3.52 -0.83 -15.89
CA ALA A 81 3.66 0.06 -14.74
C ALA A 81 2.55 -0.17 -13.71
N GLU A 82 1.35 -0.53 -14.18
CA GLU A 82 0.18 -0.82 -13.36
C GLU A 82 0.43 -2.02 -12.44
N ASP A 83 1.04 -3.10 -12.97
CA ASP A 83 1.34 -4.30 -12.20
C ASP A 83 2.37 -4.01 -11.10
N ILE A 84 3.39 -3.21 -11.43
CA ILE A 84 4.40 -2.79 -10.44
C ILE A 84 3.75 -1.97 -9.32
N VAL A 85 2.87 -1.02 -9.67
CA VAL A 85 2.14 -0.22 -8.67
C VAL A 85 1.27 -1.09 -7.79
N ALA A 86 0.52 -2.04 -8.36
CA ALA A 86 -0.34 -2.94 -7.60
C ALA A 86 0.45 -3.80 -6.59
N GLU A 87 1.64 -4.28 -6.98
CA GLU A 87 2.51 -5.01 -6.05
C GLU A 87 3.05 -4.12 -4.93
N ILE A 88 3.46 -2.89 -5.25
CA ILE A 88 3.93 -1.93 -4.24
C ILE A 88 2.80 -1.60 -3.26
N GLU A 89 1.59 -1.34 -3.75
CA GLU A 89 0.43 -1.09 -2.90
C GLU A 89 0.16 -2.28 -1.96
N SER A 90 0.20 -3.50 -2.49
CA SER A 90 0.02 -4.71 -1.69
C SER A 90 1.11 -4.85 -0.61
N GLU A 91 2.37 -4.58 -0.95
CA GLU A 91 3.49 -4.63 -0.01
C GLU A 91 3.35 -3.58 1.10
N LEU A 92 2.97 -2.35 0.74
CA LEU A 92 2.73 -1.28 1.69
C LEU A 92 1.54 -1.56 2.61
N GLN A 93 0.43 -2.10 2.09
CA GLN A 93 -0.75 -2.47 2.87
C GLN A 93 -0.48 -3.62 3.85
N ASN A 94 0.42 -4.53 3.51
CA ASN A 94 0.83 -5.63 4.38
C ASN A 94 1.89 -5.22 5.41
N SER A 95 2.42 -4.00 5.31
CA SER A 95 3.33 -3.47 6.33
C SER A 95 2.58 -3.16 7.63
N LEU A 96 3.26 -3.31 8.76
CA LEU A 96 2.70 -2.99 10.08
C LEU A 96 2.62 -1.46 10.33
N SER A 97 3.17 -0.66 9.43
CA SER A 97 3.22 0.80 9.53
C SER A 97 2.29 1.44 8.51
N ASN A 98 1.55 2.46 8.92
CA ASN A 98 0.76 3.32 8.03
C ASN A 98 1.59 4.49 7.49
N GLU A 99 2.89 4.53 7.77
CA GLU A 99 3.80 5.57 7.31
C GLU A 99 4.95 4.95 6.54
N VAL A 100 5.30 5.55 5.42
CA VAL A 100 6.42 5.17 4.56
C VAL A 100 7.12 6.43 4.08
N THR A 101 8.43 6.41 3.98
CA THR A 101 9.18 7.55 3.43
C THR A 101 9.22 7.50 1.91
N THR A 102 9.38 8.66 1.27
CA THR A 102 9.62 8.72 -0.19
C THR A 102 10.86 7.93 -0.60
N LYS A 103 11.85 7.81 0.30
CA LYS A 103 13.05 7.03 0.07
C LYS A 103 12.74 5.54 0.01
N GLU A 104 11.98 5.01 0.97
CA GLU A 104 11.57 3.60 0.99
C GLU A 104 10.75 3.23 -0.25
N ILE A 105 9.76 4.06 -0.62
CA ILE A 105 8.99 3.85 -1.87
C ILE A 105 9.93 3.80 -3.07
N GLY A 106 10.88 4.72 -3.17
CA GLY A 106 11.82 4.76 -4.28
C GLY A 106 12.71 3.52 -4.36
N GLU A 107 13.20 3.01 -3.23
CA GLU A 107 13.99 1.75 -3.19
C GLU A 107 13.14 0.55 -3.62
N ILE A 108 11.89 0.44 -3.13
CA ILE A 108 10.97 -0.62 -3.55
C ILE A 108 10.72 -0.57 -5.06
N VAL A 109 10.46 0.62 -5.62
CA VAL A 109 10.30 0.80 -7.08
C VAL A 109 11.53 0.34 -7.84
N MET A 110 12.73 0.75 -7.38
CA MET A 110 13.99 0.37 -8.03
C MET A 110 14.22 -1.14 -7.98
N ASP A 111 13.93 -1.80 -6.88
CA ASP A 111 14.06 -3.26 -6.77
C ASP A 111 13.11 -3.97 -7.74
N LYS A 112 11.84 -3.57 -7.81
CA LYS A 112 10.85 -4.14 -8.75
C LYS A 112 11.23 -3.91 -10.22
N LEU A 113 11.70 -2.70 -10.56
CA LEU A 113 12.15 -2.39 -11.92
C LEU A 113 13.40 -3.19 -12.31
N LYS A 114 14.35 -3.32 -11.38
CA LYS A 114 15.60 -4.05 -11.60
C LYS A 114 15.38 -5.53 -11.95
N GLU A 115 14.37 -6.15 -11.31
CA GLU A 115 14.00 -7.54 -11.58
C GLU A 115 13.32 -7.72 -12.95
N ARG A 116 12.64 -6.70 -13.47
CA ARG A 116 11.82 -6.78 -14.67
C ARG A 116 12.45 -6.21 -15.91
N ASP A 117 13.10 -5.05 -15.79
CA ASP A 117 13.67 -4.34 -16.94
C ASP A 117 14.79 -3.40 -16.51
N GLU A 118 16.01 -3.77 -16.84
CA GLU A 118 17.23 -3.00 -16.50
C GLU A 118 17.20 -1.59 -17.10
N VAL A 119 16.58 -1.38 -18.29
CA VAL A 119 16.51 -0.06 -18.92
C VAL A 119 15.50 0.83 -18.20
N ALA A 120 14.33 0.31 -17.82
CA ALA A 120 13.37 1.04 -17.02
C ALA A 120 13.95 1.39 -15.64
N TYR A 121 14.68 0.45 -15.02
CA TYR A 121 15.44 0.71 -13.79
C TYR A 121 16.38 1.91 -13.94
N VAL A 122 17.24 1.90 -14.97
CA VAL A 122 18.24 2.97 -15.20
C VAL A 122 17.55 4.32 -15.41
N ARG A 123 16.45 4.37 -16.16
CA ARG A 123 15.67 5.59 -16.37
C ARG A 123 15.08 6.12 -15.07
N PHE A 124 14.51 5.25 -14.24
CA PHE A 124 13.95 5.65 -12.94
C PHE A 124 15.08 6.12 -12.00
N ALA A 125 16.16 5.34 -11.90
CA ALA A 125 17.29 5.66 -11.05
C ALA A 125 17.96 6.98 -11.43
N SER A 126 18.01 7.32 -12.72
CA SER A 126 18.62 8.58 -13.21
C SER A 126 17.93 9.84 -12.66
N VAL A 127 16.62 9.75 -12.42
CA VAL A 127 15.83 10.84 -11.84
C VAL A 127 15.79 10.76 -10.31
N TYR A 128 15.63 9.54 -9.78
CA TYR A 128 15.42 9.33 -8.35
C TYR A 128 16.70 9.55 -7.52
N ARG A 129 17.85 9.03 -7.98
CA ARG A 129 19.13 9.10 -7.25
C ARG A 129 19.87 10.42 -7.41
N GLU A 130 19.42 11.30 -8.30
CA GLU A 130 20.06 12.61 -8.52
C GLU A 130 21.58 12.50 -8.64
N PHE A 131 22.07 11.69 -9.59
CA PHE A 131 23.50 11.46 -9.79
C PHE A 131 24.25 12.79 -9.96
N LYS A 132 25.32 12.98 -9.18
CA LYS A 132 26.12 14.22 -9.19
C LYS A 132 27.10 14.29 -10.37
N ASP A 133 27.52 13.13 -10.87
CA ASP A 133 28.52 12.99 -11.93
C ASP A 133 28.30 11.70 -12.74
N ILE A 134 28.94 11.67 -13.91
CA ILE A 134 28.88 10.54 -14.85
C ILE A 134 29.54 9.28 -14.25
N ASP A 135 30.59 9.41 -13.47
CA ASP A 135 31.33 8.28 -12.91
C ASP A 135 30.45 7.50 -11.91
N THR A 136 29.69 8.20 -11.09
CA THR A 136 28.72 7.59 -10.15
C THR A 136 27.63 6.85 -10.92
N PHE A 137 27.15 7.42 -12.03
CA PHE A 137 26.15 6.77 -12.90
C PHE A 137 26.72 5.50 -13.57
N ILE A 138 27.96 5.56 -14.09
CA ILE A 138 28.65 4.40 -14.70
C ILE A 138 28.86 3.28 -13.69
N LYS A 139 29.19 3.59 -12.44
CA LYS A 139 29.31 2.60 -11.36
C LYS A 139 27.99 1.87 -11.12
N GLU A 140 26.87 2.60 -11.11
CA GLU A 140 25.55 1.99 -10.98
C GLU A 140 25.25 1.03 -12.14
N LEU A 141 25.49 1.45 -13.39
CA LEU A 141 25.33 0.60 -14.58
C LEU A 141 26.22 -0.65 -14.53
N SER A 142 27.46 -0.49 -14.06
CA SER A 142 28.40 -1.61 -13.95
C SER A 142 27.96 -2.64 -12.90
N SER A 143 27.24 -2.19 -11.86
CA SER A 143 26.69 -3.08 -10.84
C SER A 143 25.58 -3.99 -11.37
N LEU A 144 24.84 -3.54 -12.39
CA LEU A 144 23.79 -4.34 -13.06
C LEU A 144 24.41 -5.46 -13.91
N LYS A 145 25.50 -5.19 -14.63
CA LYS A 145 26.17 -6.19 -15.49
C LYS A 145 26.82 -7.35 -14.74
N ARG A 146 27.21 -7.17 -13.48
CA ARG A 146 27.89 -8.21 -12.67
C ARG A 146 26.99 -9.29 -12.12
N ARG A 147 25.67 -9.19 -12.32
CA ARG A 147 24.68 -10.16 -11.80
C ARG A 147 24.18 -11.17 -12.84
N LYS A 148 24.77 -11.20 -14.05
CA LYS A 148 24.50 -12.23 -15.07
C LYS A 148 25.55 -13.32 -15.04
#